data_43f31e9b8a7dc8c415e97b4718fd9721
#
_entry.id   43f31e9b8a7dc8c415e97b4718fd9721
#
_cell.length_a   1.000
_cell.length_b   1.000
_cell.length_c   1.000
_cell.angle_alpha   90.00
_cell.angle_beta   90.00
_cell.angle_gamma   90.00
#
_symmetry.space_group_name_H-M   'P 1'
#
loop_
_entity.id
_entity.type
_entity.pdbx_description
1 polymer ?
#
loop_
_entity_poly.entity_id
_entity_poly.type
_entity_poly.pdbx_seq_one_letter_code
_entity_poly.pdbx_strand_id
1 'polypeptide(L)'
;MKEPTLGNPQNTIAVLQKYNFIFQKKFGQNFLIDTHVLDKIIRAAEIGKDDLVLEIGPGIGTMTQYLSCAAGKVIAVEIDRALIPILEDTLDGYDNVRVINEDVLKVDIRKLVEEENEGRPIKVVANLPYYITTPIIMGLFENHVPIKSITVMVQKEVADRMQVGPGTKDYGALSLAVQYYAKPYIVANVPPNCFMPRPKVGSAVIRLERHADVSGNPRIF
;
A
#
# COMPACT_ATOMS: atom_id res chain seq x y z
N MET A 1 21.23 -3.22 10.11
CA MET A 1 19.80 -2.94 9.87
C MET A 1 19.01 -3.96 10.66
N LYS A 2 17.99 -3.51 11.38
CA LYS A 2 17.16 -4.36 12.23
C LYS A 2 16.29 -5.28 11.34
N GLU A 3 16.26 -6.58 11.65
CA GLU A 3 15.40 -7.53 10.93
C GLU A 3 13.93 -7.35 11.34
N PRO A 4 12.97 -7.64 10.44
CA PRO A 4 11.55 -7.56 10.76
C PRO A 4 11.17 -8.51 11.92
N THR A 5 10.39 -7.99 12.85
CA THR A 5 9.91 -8.74 14.03
C THR A 5 8.41 -9.06 13.94
N LEU A 6 7.67 -8.35 13.09
CA LEU A 6 6.26 -8.56 12.83
C LEU A 6 6.04 -9.45 11.59
N GLY A 7 4.79 -9.82 11.34
CA GLY A 7 4.41 -10.63 10.18
C GLY A 7 3.86 -12.00 10.54
N ASN A 8 3.83 -12.36 11.82
CA ASN A 8 3.19 -13.57 12.31
C ASN A 8 2.09 -13.26 13.34
N PRO A 9 1.15 -14.18 13.57
CA PRO A 9 0.03 -13.94 14.50
C PRO A 9 0.46 -13.65 15.94
N GLN A 10 1.46 -14.36 16.45
CA GLN A 10 1.89 -14.24 17.85
C GLN A 10 2.42 -12.84 18.16
N ASN A 11 3.33 -12.33 17.32
CA ASN A 11 3.91 -11.02 17.53
C ASN A 11 2.88 -9.90 17.30
N THR A 12 1.98 -10.06 16.33
CA THR A 12 0.87 -9.14 16.11
C THR A 12 -0.04 -9.07 17.35
N ILE A 13 -0.47 -10.22 17.89
CA ILE A 13 -1.29 -10.28 19.09
C ILE A 13 -0.57 -9.64 20.28
N ALA A 14 0.72 -9.92 20.47
CA ALA A 14 1.50 -9.35 21.55
C ALA A 14 1.52 -7.81 21.52
N VAL A 15 1.72 -7.24 20.33
CA VAL A 15 1.67 -5.77 20.15
C VAL A 15 0.28 -5.23 20.44
N LEU A 16 -0.77 -5.82 19.89
CA LEU A 16 -2.14 -5.37 20.10
C LEU A 16 -2.55 -5.44 21.57
N GLN A 17 -2.13 -6.49 22.30
CA GLN A 17 -2.38 -6.64 23.74
C GLN A 17 -1.60 -5.62 24.57
N LYS A 18 -0.31 -5.38 24.24
CA LYS A 18 0.54 -4.39 24.93
C LYS A 18 -0.11 -3.01 24.96
N TYR A 19 -0.79 -2.64 23.88
CA TYR A 19 -1.44 -1.33 23.74
C TYR A 19 -2.94 -1.33 24.01
N ASN A 20 -3.52 -2.45 24.42
CA ASN A 20 -4.99 -2.63 24.55
C ASN A 20 -5.73 -2.11 23.31
N PHE A 21 -5.19 -2.42 22.12
CA PHE A 21 -5.67 -1.86 20.87
C PHE A 21 -7.08 -2.33 20.53
N ILE A 22 -7.94 -1.38 20.16
CA ILE A 22 -9.32 -1.65 19.73
C ILE A 22 -9.44 -1.32 18.26
N PHE A 23 -9.79 -2.33 17.45
CA PHE A 23 -9.98 -2.16 16.01
C PHE A 23 -11.07 -1.15 15.70
N GLN A 24 -10.73 -0.19 14.84
CA GLN A 24 -11.65 0.86 14.40
C GLN A 24 -12.33 0.43 13.11
N LYS A 25 -13.60 0.02 13.19
CA LYS A 25 -14.39 -0.42 12.02
C LYS A 25 -14.43 0.63 10.90
N LYS A 26 -14.46 1.92 11.26
CA LYS A 26 -14.48 3.03 10.30
C LYS A 26 -13.23 3.09 9.40
N PHE A 27 -12.11 2.52 9.81
CA PHE A 27 -10.88 2.48 9.03
C PHE A 27 -10.66 1.15 8.31
N GLY A 28 -11.57 0.18 8.44
CA GLY A 28 -11.48 -1.11 7.76
C GLY A 28 -10.18 -1.87 8.06
N GLN A 29 -9.69 -1.79 9.29
CA GLN A 29 -8.41 -2.35 9.71
C GLN A 29 -8.39 -3.88 9.64
N ASN A 30 -7.53 -4.43 8.79
CA ASN A 30 -7.22 -5.85 8.68
C ASN A 30 -5.71 -5.98 8.55
N PHE A 31 -5.03 -6.37 9.63
CA PHE A 31 -3.57 -6.48 9.65
C PHE A 31 -3.11 -7.79 9.05
N LEU A 32 -2.15 -7.70 8.15
CA LEU A 32 -1.54 -8.87 7.52
C LEU A 32 -0.67 -9.63 8.54
N ILE A 33 -0.89 -10.93 8.64
CA ILE A 33 -0.22 -11.83 9.60
C ILE A 33 0.42 -13.05 8.92
N ASP A 34 0.87 -12.89 7.67
CA ASP A 34 1.46 -13.96 6.87
C ASP A 34 2.76 -13.47 6.21
N THR A 35 3.88 -14.05 6.65
CA THR A 35 5.22 -13.67 6.15
C THR A 35 5.42 -14.02 4.69
N HIS A 36 4.81 -15.11 4.19
CA HIS A 36 4.91 -15.48 2.77
C HIS A 36 4.22 -14.48 1.85
N VAL A 37 3.09 -13.91 2.31
CA VAL A 37 2.41 -12.84 1.57
C VAL A 37 3.26 -11.57 1.59
N LEU A 38 3.83 -11.20 2.73
CA LEU A 38 4.76 -10.07 2.84
C LEU A 38 5.94 -10.21 1.88
N ASP A 39 6.59 -11.36 1.85
CA ASP A 39 7.70 -11.64 0.93
C ASP A 39 7.28 -11.51 -0.54
N LYS A 40 6.10 -11.99 -0.89
CA LYS A 40 5.55 -11.84 -2.27
C LYS A 40 5.35 -10.38 -2.63
N ILE A 41 4.82 -9.55 -1.71
CA ILE A 41 4.62 -8.12 -1.93
C ILE A 41 5.96 -7.43 -2.17
N ILE A 42 6.95 -7.66 -1.29
CA ILE A 42 8.27 -7.02 -1.38
C ILE A 42 8.96 -7.39 -2.69
N ARG A 43 8.94 -8.67 -3.07
CA ARG A 43 9.52 -9.13 -4.35
C ARG A 43 8.81 -8.53 -5.55
N ALA A 44 7.47 -8.50 -5.54
CA ALA A 44 6.68 -7.95 -6.63
C ALA A 44 6.86 -6.43 -6.78
N ALA A 45 7.09 -5.71 -5.69
CA ALA A 45 7.34 -4.28 -5.72
C ALA A 45 8.74 -3.93 -6.26
N GLU A 46 9.66 -4.91 -6.37
CA GLU A 46 11.02 -4.73 -6.92
C GLU A 46 11.78 -3.56 -6.28
N ILE A 47 11.70 -3.45 -4.95
CA ILE A 47 12.26 -2.33 -4.19
C ILE A 47 13.78 -2.47 -4.10
N GLY A 48 14.48 -1.37 -4.38
CA GLY A 48 15.92 -1.24 -4.24
C GLY A 48 16.33 -0.18 -3.23
N LYS A 49 17.63 -0.14 -2.90
CA LYS A 49 18.19 0.79 -1.92
C LYS A 49 18.18 2.26 -2.34
N ASP A 50 17.96 2.53 -3.62
CA ASP A 50 17.82 3.90 -4.16
C ASP A 50 16.36 4.36 -4.22
N ASP A 51 15.41 3.47 -3.88
CA ASP A 51 13.99 3.80 -3.96
C ASP A 51 13.51 4.52 -2.70
N LEU A 52 12.66 5.53 -2.92
CA LEU A 52 11.73 6.04 -1.92
C LEU A 52 10.41 5.30 -2.08
N VAL A 53 9.93 4.69 -1.01
CA VAL A 53 8.64 4.00 -0.95
C VAL A 53 7.64 4.81 -0.14
N LEU A 54 6.48 5.07 -0.71
CA LEU A 54 5.31 5.56 0.01
C LEU A 54 4.45 4.38 0.43
N GLU A 55 4.30 4.18 1.73
CA GLU A 55 3.35 3.23 2.30
C GLU A 55 2.10 3.95 2.77
N ILE A 56 0.93 3.44 2.37
CA ILE A 56 -0.36 4.00 2.78
C ILE A 56 -1.02 3.02 3.74
N GLY A 57 -1.32 3.49 4.96
CA GLY A 57 -1.92 2.69 6.01
C GLY A 57 -0.96 1.63 6.58
N PRO A 58 0.13 2.02 7.22
CA PRO A 58 1.09 1.07 7.81
C PRO A 58 0.51 0.20 8.92
N GLY A 59 -0.61 0.59 9.51
CA GLY A 59 -1.23 -0.14 10.61
C GLY A 59 -0.31 -0.19 11.83
N ILE A 60 0.06 -1.38 12.27
CA ILE A 60 1.03 -1.55 13.37
C ILE A 60 2.49 -1.59 12.90
N GLY A 61 2.76 -1.30 11.61
CA GLY A 61 4.12 -1.25 11.06
C GLY A 61 4.63 -2.57 10.50
N THR A 62 3.79 -3.58 10.32
CA THR A 62 4.21 -4.90 9.84
C THR A 62 4.93 -4.82 8.50
N MET A 63 4.26 -4.34 7.46
CA MET A 63 4.87 -4.23 6.13
C MET A 63 5.96 -3.15 6.10
N THR A 64 5.83 -2.11 6.92
CA THR A 64 6.81 -1.02 7.04
C THR A 64 8.20 -1.53 7.41
N GLN A 65 8.30 -2.50 8.33
CA GLN A 65 9.58 -3.13 8.70
C GLN A 65 10.24 -3.82 7.51
N TYR A 66 9.49 -4.56 6.70
CA TYR A 66 9.99 -5.22 5.48
C TYR A 66 10.39 -4.20 4.42
N LEU A 67 9.59 -3.17 4.23
CA LEU A 67 9.90 -2.07 3.30
C LEU A 67 11.17 -1.34 3.71
N SER A 68 11.36 -1.06 4.99
CA SER A 68 12.57 -0.43 5.53
C SER A 68 13.83 -1.25 5.23
N CYS A 69 13.74 -2.58 5.35
CA CYS A 69 14.85 -3.46 5.01
C CYS A 69 15.21 -3.45 3.51
N ALA A 70 14.26 -3.23 2.63
CA ALA A 70 14.43 -3.27 1.18
C ALA A 70 14.77 -1.90 0.58
N ALA A 71 14.11 -0.84 1.02
CA ALA A 71 14.16 0.51 0.46
C ALA A 71 15.34 1.34 0.99
N GLY A 72 15.65 2.45 0.29
CA GLY A 72 16.50 3.50 0.81
C GLY A 72 15.77 4.35 1.84
N LYS A 73 14.51 4.68 1.56
CA LYS A 73 13.64 5.47 2.46
C LYS A 73 12.19 5.01 2.36
N VAL A 74 11.51 5.03 3.49
CA VAL A 74 10.06 4.76 3.58
C VAL A 74 9.36 5.95 4.21
N ILE A 75 8.29 6.42 3.56
CA ILE A 75 7.36 7.39 4.14
C ILE A 75 6.03 6.68 4.29
N ALA A 76 5.55 6.56 5.51
CA ALA A 76 4.30 5.90 5.85
C ALA A 76 3.25 6.92 6.29
N VAL A 77 2.07 6.90 5.66
CA VAL A 77 0.96 7.80 5.97
C VAL A 77 -0.15 7.03 6.67
N GLU A 78 -0.43 7.38 7.93
CA GLU A 78 -1.42 6.73 8.79
C GLU A 78 -2.49 7.71 9.27
N ILE A 79 -3.76 7.36 9.00
CA ILE A 79 -4.91 8.20 9.39
C ILE A 79 -5.31 7.98 10.85
N ASP A 80 -5.13 6.76 11.38
CA ASP A 80 -5.52 6.43 12.74
C ASP A 80 -4.49 6.89 13.77
N ARG A 81 -4.81 7.98 14.46
CA ARG A 81 -3.94 8.53 15.52
C ARG A 81 -3.64 7.53 16.64
N ALA A 82 -4.53 6.56 16.88
CA ALA A 82 -4.33 5.54 17.90
C ALA A 82 -3.18 4.57 17.56
N LEU A 83 -2.80 4.47 16.29
CA LEU A 83 -1.69 3.64 15.84
C LEU A 83 -0.33 4.33 15.96
N ILE A 84 -0.28 5.64 16.13
CA ILE A 84 1.00 6.38 16.16
C ILE A 84 1.93 5.92 17.29
N PRO A 85 1.48 5.80 18.55
CA PRO A 85 2.35 5.27 19.61
C PRO A 85 2.82 3.83 19.36
N ILE A 86 2.00 3.03 18.68
CA ILE A 86 2.36 1.66 18.31
C ILE A 86 3.46 1.68 17.24
N LEU A 87 3.32 2.56 16.23
CA LEU A 87 4.32 2.73 15.17
C LEU A 87 5.65 3.25 15.72
N GLU A 88 5.63 4.18 16.69
CA GLU A 88 6.84 4.66 17.37
C GLU A 88 7.62 3.50 18.03
N ASP A 89 6.92 2.56 18.66
CA ASP A 89 7.51 1.38 19.28
C ASP A 89 7.97 0.32 18.26
N THR A 90 7.09 -0.06 17.34
CA THR A 90 7.37 -1.14 16.38
C THR A 90 8.40 -0.76 15.33
N LEU A 91 8.55 0.52 15.04
CA LEU A 91 9.52 1.07 14.08
C LEU A 91 10.78 1.62 14.76
N ASP A 92 10.92 1.49 16.07
CA ASP A 92 12.16 1.83 16.76
C ASP A 92 13.36 1.03 16.19
N GLY A 93 14.43 1.75 15.84
CA GLY A 93 15.62 1.18 15.19
C GLY A 93 15.51 0.93 13.68
N TYR A 94 14.47 1.47 13.03
CA TYR A 94 14.35 1.56 11.57
C TYR A 94 14.52 3.01 11.13
N ASP A 95 15.77 3.46 11.03
CA ASP A 95 16.14 4.88 10.91
C ASP A 95 15.76 5.53 9.55
N ASN A 96 15.41 4.72 8.56
CA ASN A 96 15.01 5.20 7.23
C ASN A 96 13.49 5.31 7.04
N VAL A 97 12.71 5.25 8.13
CA VAL A 97 11.25 5.35 8.11
C VAL A 97 10.80 6.68 8.70
N ARG A 98 9.91 7.38 8.00
CA ARG A 98 9.19 8.55 8.49
C ARG A 98 7.68 8.27 8.47
N VAL A 99 7.02 8.47 9.60
CA VAL A 99 5.57 8.35 9.74
C VAL A 99 4.92 9.73 9.69
N ILE A 100 3.85 9.87 8.91
CA ILE A 100 3.00 11.06 8.83
C ILE A 100 1.60 10.67 9.29
N ASN A 101 1.10 11.33 10.33
CA ASN A 101 -0.27 11.12 10.80
C ASN A 101 -1.22 12.07 10.09
N GLU A 102 -1.78 11.63 8.98
CA GLU A 102 -2.73 12.40 8.17
C GLU A 102 -3.57 11.46 7.29
N ASP A 103 -4.66 11.98 6.78
CA ASP A 103 -5.42 11.36 5.69
C ASP A 103 -4.62 11.48 4.38
N VAL A 104 -4.30 10.36 3.75
CA VAL A 104 -3.50 10.34 2.51
C VAL A 104 -4.14 11.16 1.38
N LEU A 105 -5.46 11.28 1.35
CA LEU A 105 -6.18 12.10 0.37
C LEU A 105 -5.99 13.61 0.57
N LYS A 106 -5.48 14.03 1.75
CA LYS A 106 -5.17 15.43 2.08
C LYS A 106 -3.69 15.75 1.99
N VAL A 107 -2.84 14.73 1.90
CA VAL A 107 -1.40 14.92 1.75
C VAL A 107 -1.08 15.34 0.31
N ASP A 108 -0.34 16.43 0.15
CA ASP A 108 0.24 16.79 -1.15
C ASP A 108 1.43 15.87 -1.44
N ILE A 109 1.12 14.68 -1.98
CA ILE A 109 2.13 13.65 -2.27
C ILE A 109 3.11 14.12 -3.34
N ARG A 110 2.69 14.94 -4.28
CA ARG A 110 3.58 15.48 -5.32
C ARG A 110 4.65 16.37 -4.71
N LYS A 111 4.25 17.27 -3.81
CA LYS A 111 5.19 18.11 -3.06
C LYS A 111 6.12 17.25 -2.18
N LEU A 112 5.56 16.22 -1.53
CA LEU A 112 6.34 15.28 -0.73
C LEU A 112 7.42 14.58 -1.57
N VAL A 113 7.10 14.15 -2.78
CA VAL A 113 8.07 13.52 -3.71
C VAL A 113 9.14 14.51 -4.14
N GLU A 114 8.78 15.76 -4.40
CA GLU A 114 9.73 16.81 -4.73
C GLU A 114 10.74 17.07 -3.61
N GLU A 115 10.24 17.19 -2.38
CA GLU A 115 11.08 17.48 -1.20
C GLU A 115 11.95 16.28 -0.77
N GLU A 116 11.42 15.05 -0.85
CA GLU A 116 12.05 13.87 -0.27
C GLU A 116 12.76 12.96 -1.29
N ASN A 117 12.52 13.17 -2.59
CA ASN A 117 13.09 12.37 -3.68
C ASN A 117 13.51 13.19 -4.91
N GLU A 118 13.65 14.51 -4.76
CA GLU A 118 14.05 15.41 -5.86
C GLU A 118 13.16 15.27 -7.11
N GLY A 119 11.86 15.03 -6.91
CA GLY A 119 10.91 14.81 -7.99
C GLY A 119 11.05 13.47 -8.74
N ARG A 120 12.01 12.62 -8.37
CA ARG A 120 12.20 11.31 -9.00
C ARG A 120 11.03 10.37 -8.68
N PRO A 121 10.60 9.51 -9.62
CA PRO A 121 9.48 8.60 -9.41
C PRO A 121 9.67 7.69 -8.19
N ILE A 122 8.62 7.55 -7.41
CA ILE A 122 8.55 6.71 -6.21
C ILE A 122 7.82 5.39 -6.49
N LYS A 123 7.94 4.46 -5.57
CA LYS A 123 7.11 3.25 -5.51
C LYS A 123 6.09 3.38 -4.39
N VAL A 124 4.86 2.96 -4.66
CA VAL A 124 3.78 2.94 -3.67
C VAL A 124 3.50 1.51 -3.29
N VAL A 125 3.46 1.22 -2.00
CA VAL A 125 3.10 -0.10 -1.46
C VAL A 125 2.07 0.08 -0.37
N ALA A 126 0.98 -0.69 -0.39
CA ALA A 126 -0.06 -0.57 0.61
C ALA A 126 -0.89 -1.84 0.79
N ASN A 127 -1.35 -2.07 2.02
CA ASN A 127 -2.49 -2.91 2.32
C ASN A 127 -3.70 -1.99 2.52
N LEU A 128 -4.44 -1.72 1.43
CA LEU A 128 -5.49 -0.69 1.44
C LEU A 128 -6.78 -1.18 2.10
N PRO A 129 -7.42 -0.33 2.93
CA PRO A 129 -8.80 -0.55 3.36
C PRO A 129 -9.72 -0.62 2.14
N TYR A 130 -10.64 -1.60 2.13
CA TYR A 130 -11.46 -1.90 0.96
C TYR A 130 -12.33 -0.75 0.47
N TYR A 131 -12.82 0.10 1.38
CA TYR A 131 -13.75 1.19 1.06
C TYR A 131 -13.10 2.40 0.37
N ILE A 132 -11.75 2.52 0.42
CA ILE A 132 -11.03 3.70 -0.08
C ILE A 132 -10.01 3.37 -1.18
N THR A 133 -9.95 2.13 -1.62
CA THR A 133 -8.97 1.64 -2.61
C THR A 133 -8.99 2.46 -3.90
N THR A 134 -10.15 2.57 -4.55
CA THR A 134 -10.29 3.28 -5.84
C THR A 134 -9.96 4.76 -5.73
N PRO A 135 -10.51 5.53 -4.77
CA PRO A 135 -10.13 6.94 -4.60
C PRO A 135 -8.63 7.17 -4.40
N ILE A 136 -7.96 6.32 -3.64
CA ILE A 136 -6.51 6.45 -3.41
C ILE A 136 -5.74 6.23 -4.71
N ILE A 137 -5.97 5.12 -5.42
CA ILE A 137 -5.25 4.78 -6.65
C ILE A 137 -5.50 5.83 -7.73
N MET A 138 -6.75 6.23 -7.92
CA MET A 138 -7.10 7.25 -8.91
C MET A 138 -6.52 8.61 -8.54
N GLY A 139 -6.57 9.01 -7.27
CA GLY A 139 -5.97 10.25 -6.81
C GLY A 139 -4.45 10.33 -7.07
N LEU A 140 -3.72 9.23 -6.90
CA LEU A 140 -2.29 9.16 -7.23
C LEU A 140 -2.03 9.40 -8.73
N PHE A 141 -2.85 8.83 -9.60
CA PHE A 141 -2.71 9.00 -11.04
C PHE A 141 -3.15 10.38 -11.53
N GLU A 142 -4.33 10.83 -11.12
CA GLU A 142 -4.95 12.09 -11.56
C GLU A 142 -4.19 13.32 -11.08
N ASN A 143 -3.57 13.26 -9.89
CA ASN A 143 -2.73 14.33 -9.36
C ASN A 143 -1.30 14.32 -9.96
N HIS A 144 -1.06 13.49 -10.97
CA HIS A 144 0.24 13.40 -11.66
C HIS A 144 1.43 13.19 -10.72
N VAL A 145 1.22 12.42 -9.65
CA VAL A 145 2.32 12.03 -8.75
C VAL A 145 3.35 11.25 -9.55
N PRO A 146 4.66 11.57 -9.44
CA PRO A 146 5.72 10.78 -10.07
C PRO A 146 5.79 9.39 -9.43
N ILE A 147 5.20 8.38 -10.09
CA ILE A 147 5.13 7.00 -9.60
C ILE A 147 5.71 6.07 -10.65
N LYS A 148 6.57 5.16 -10.23
CA LYS A 148 7.09 4.06 -11.06
C LYS A 148 6.16 2.86 -11.04
N SER A 149 5.71 2.46 -9.86
CA SER A 149 4.76 1.35 -9.68
C SER A 149 3.95 1.51 -8.40
N ILE A 150 2.77 0.88 -8.39
CA ILE A 150 1.91 0.73 -7.22
C ILE A 150 1.72 -0.76 -6.99
N THR A 151 2.12 -1.27 -5.83
CA THR A 151 1.90 -2.66 -5.42
C THR A 151 1.00 -2.66 -4.20
N VAL A 152 -0.23 -3.09 -4.38
CA VAL A 152 -1.27 -2.97 -3.36
C VAL A 152 -2.02 -4.27 -3.15
N MET A 153 -2.45 -4.47 -1.91
CA MET A 153 -3.41 -5.49 -1.57
C MET A 153 -4.80 -4.88 -1.49
N VAL A 154 -5.72 -5.46 -2.24
CA VAL A 154 -7.11 -5.01 -2.38
C VAL A 154 -8.05 -6.20 -2.34
N GLN A 155 -9.37 -5.97 -2.27
CA GLN A 155 -10.33 -7.06 -2.47
C GLN A 155 -10.09 -7.75 -3.82
N LYS A 156 -10.22 -9.08 -3.85
CA LYS A 156 -9.98 -9.87 -5.06
C LYS A 156 -10.83 -9.38 -6.24
N GLU A 157 -12.10 -9.11 -6.02
CA GLU A 157 -13.01 -8.58 -7.06
C GLU A 157 -12.51 -7.26 -7.64
N VAL A 158 -11.97 -6.36 -6.81
CA VAL A 158 -11.43 -5.08 -7.27
C VAL A 158 -10.18 -5.28 -8.11
N ALA A 159 -9.27 -6.19 -7.70
CA ALA A 159 -8.09 -6.53 -8.49
C ALA A 159 -8.47 -7.15 -9.84
N ASP A 160 -9.43 -8.07 -9.84
CA ASP A 160 -9.93 -8.70 -11.08
C ASP A 160 -10.49 -7.65 -12.04
N ARG A 161 -11.28 -6.69 -11.54
CA ARG A 161 -11.83 -5.59 -12.35
C ARG A 161 -10.77 -4.63 -12.89
N MET A 162 -9.64 -4.45 -12.20
CA MET A 162 -8.54 -3.61 -12.70
C MET A 162 -7.87 -4.19 -13.93
N GLN A 163 -7.80 -5.53 -14.05
CA GLN A 163 -7.02 -6.19 -15.11
C GLN A 163 -7.85 -6.76 -16.25
N VAL A 164 -9.18 -6.88 -16.13
CA VAL A 164 -10.01 -7.45 -17.20
C VAL A 164 -9.98 -6.60 -18.46
N GLY A 165 -10.01 -7.27 -19.62
CA GLY A 165 -10.06 -6.63 -20.92
C GLY A 165 -11.48 -6.35 -21.42
N PRO A 166 -11.58 -5.64 -22.57
CA PRO A 166 -12.86 -5.38 -23.24
C PRO A 166 -13.63 -6.67 -23.54
N GLY A 167 -14.97 -6.60 -23.53
CA GLY A 167 -15.86 -7.71 -23.85
C GLY A 167 -16.29 -8.55 -22.67
N THR A 168 -15.84 -8.26 -21.46
CA THR A 168 -16.33 -8.88 -20.23
C THR A 168 -17.32 -7.95 -19.51
N LYS A 169 -18.26 -8.52 -18.73
CA LYS A 169 -19.23 -7.70 -17.95
C LYS A 169 -18.54 -6.88 -16.84
N ASP A 170 -17.36 -7.28 -16.42
CA ASP A 170 -16.60 -6.64 -15.34
C ASP A 170 -15.67 -5.52 -15.87
N TYR A 171 -15.56 -5.39 -17.20
CA TYR A 171 -14.82 -4.31 -17.83
C TYR A 171 -15.63 -3.00 -17.76
N GLY A 172 -15.09 -2.02 -17.09
CA GLY A 172 -15.78 -0.75 -16.84
C GLY A 172 -14.83 0.40 -16.56
N ALA A 173 -15.35 1.46 -15.96
CA ALA A 173 -14.60 2.69 -15.69
C ALA A 173 -13.29 2.45 -14.92
N LEU A 174 -13.28 1.56 -13.92
CA LEU A 174 -12.07 1.23 -13.16
C LEU A 174 -11.03 0.54 -14.04
N SER A 175 -11.45 -0.42 -14.87
CA SER A 175 -10.54 -1.13 -15.81
C SER A 175 -9.89 -0.15 -16.78
N LEU A 176 -10.69 0.70 -17.40
CA LEU A 176 -10.23 1.74 -18.35
C LEU A 176 -9.26 2.71 -17.69
N ALA A 177 -9.64 3.26 -16.53
CA ALA A 177 -8.85 4.26 -15.85
C ALA A 177 -7.51 3.71 -15.39
N VAL A 178 -7.48 2.52 -14.77
CA VAL A 178 -6.23 1.89 -14.34
C VAL A 178 -5.34 1.56 -15.53
N GLN A 179 -5.90 0.93 -16.58
CA GLN A 179 -5.12 0.49 -17.76
C GLN A 179 -4.67 1.66 -18.64
N TYR A 180 -5.30 2.81 -18.53
CA TYR A 180 -4.83 4.03 -19.16
C TYR A 180 -3.49 4.50 -18.57
N TYR A 181 -3.35 4.46 -17.24
CA TYR A 181 -2.14 4.93 -16.54
C TYR A 181 -1.08 3.86 -16.34
N ALA A 182 -1.48 2.59 -16.24
CA ALA A 182 -0.60 1.52 -15.82
C ALA A 182 -0.99 0.16 -16.42
N LYS A 183 -0.03 -0.76 -16.41
CA LYS A 183 -0.26 -2.17 -16.74
C LYS A 183 -0.49 -2.94 -15.46
N PRO A 184 -1.68 -3.53 -15.25
CA PRO A 184 -1.99 -4.30 -14.06
C PRO A 184 -1.50 -5.75 -14.15
N TYR A 185 -1.00 -6.28 -13.01
CA TYR A 185 -0.61 -7.69 -12.83
C TYR A 185 -1.08 -8.18 -11.48
N ILE A 186 -1.91 -9.23 -11.43
CA ILE A 186 -2.20 -9.93 -10.19
C ILE A 186 -0.99 -10.79 -9.82
N VAL A 187 -0.41 -10.51 -8.65
CA VAL A 187 0.78 -11.19 -8.12
C VAL A 187 0.40 -12.44 -7.34
N ALA A 188 -0.62 -12.33 -6.50
CA ALA A 188 -1.08 -13.40 -5.63
C ALA A 188 -2.53 -13.21 -5.19
N ASN A 189 -3.25 -14.32 -5.02
CA ASN A 189 -4.49 -14.33 -4.26
C ASN A 189 -4.16 -14.55 -2.78
N VAL A 190 -4.86 -13.84 -1.90
CA VAL A 190 -4.61 -13.85 -0.46
C VAL A 190 -5.90 -14.21 0.28
N PRO A 191 -5.96 -15.40 0.92
CA PRO A 191 -7.16 -15.82 1.62
C PRO A 191 -7.39 -15.01 2.90
N PRO A 192 -8.64 -14.96 3.41
CA PRO A 192 -8.99 -14.18 4.59
C PRO A 192 -8.22 -14.54 5.87
N ASN A 193 -7.75 -15.78 6.01
CA ASN A 193 -6.99 -16.23 7.18
C ASN A 193 -5.57 -15.63 7.28
N CYS A 194 -5.10 -14.93 6.25
CA CYS A 194 -3.85 -14.18 6.31
C CYS A 194 -3.97 -12.83 7.03
N PHE A 195 -5.16 -12.49 7.55
CA PHE A 195 -5.43 -11.21 8.21
C PHE A 195 -6.04 -11.36 9.61
N MET A 196 -5.78 -10.35 10.43
CA MET A 196 -6.40 -10.17 11.74
C MET A 196 -6.95 -8.72 11.87
N PRO A 197 -8.24 -8.53 12.14
CA PRO A 197 -9.30 -9.55 12.11
C PRO A 197 -9.50 -10.13 10.70
N ARG A 198 -10.09 -11.33 10.64
CA ARG A 198 -10.33 -12.00 9.36
C ARG A 198 -11.40 -11.27 8.56
N PRO A 199 -11.13 -10.80 7.32
CA PRO A 199 -12.16 -10.22 6.46
C PRO A 199 -13.12 -11.30 5.94
N LYS A 200 -14.27 -10.87 5.43
CA LYS A 200 -15.31 -11.79 4.90
C LYS A 200 -14.97 -12.31 3.50
N VAL A 201 -14.15 -11.61 2.75
CA VAL A 201 -13.80 -11.90 1.35
C VAL A 201 -12.31 -12.01 1.18
N GLY A 202 -11.87 -12.71 0.14
CA GLY A 202 -10.46 -12.80 -0.23
C GLY A 202 -9.91 -11.49 -0.78
N SER A 203 -8.60 -11.37 -0.71
CA SER A 203 -7.83 -10.27 -1.26
C SER A 203 -6.94 -10.75 -2.41
N ALA A 204 -6.36 -9.82 -3.12
CA ALA A 204 -5.28 -10.07 -4.06
C ALA A 204 -4.21 -8.98 -3.94
N VAL A 205 -2.97 -9.36 -4.18
CA VAL A 205 -1.87 -8.43 -4.41
C VAL A 205 -1.85 -8.13 -5.91
N ILE A 206 -1.98 -6.87 -6.26
CA ILE A 206 -1.89 -6.40 -7.63
C ILE A 206 -0.77 -5.36 -7.77
N ARG A 207 0.03 -5.50 -8.81
CA ARG A 207 1.03 -4.52 -9.22
C ARG A 207 0.51 -3.74 -10.41
N LEU A 208 0.60 -2.43 -10.33
CA LEU A 208 0.30 -1.47 -11.39
C LEU A 208 1.62 -0.84 -11.81
N GLU A 209 2.14 -1.21 -12.96
CA GLU A 209 3.36 -0.63 -13.52
C GLU A 209 3.00 0.53 -14.43
N ARG A 210 3.45 1.74 -14.08
CA ARG A 210 3.10 2.94 -14.82
C ARG A 210 3.67 2.90 -16.24
N HIS A 211 2.86 3.28 -17.23
CA HIS A 211 3.33 3.45 -18.61
C HIS A 211 4.33 4.61 -18.71
N ALA A 212 5.37 4.44 -19.53
CA ALA A 212 6.43 5.43 -19.71
C ALA A 212 5.92 6.75 -20.33
N ASP A 213 4.86 6.69 -21.15
CA ASP A 213 4.43 7.80 -22.01
C ASP A 213 3.15 8.51 -21.57
N VAL A 214 2.69 8.33 -20.32
CA VAL A 214 1.50 9.05 -19.83
C VAL A 214 1.85 10.47 -19.38
N SER A 215 2.55 11.22 -20.23
CA SER A 215 2.82 12.66 -20.02
C SER A 215 1.79 13.57 -20.71
N GLY A 216 0.88 13.02 -21.48
CA GLY A 216 -0.21 13.73 -22.13
C GLY A 216 -1.41 13.93 -21.22
N ASN A 217 -1.90 15.18 -21.14
CA ASN A 217 -3.15 15.53 -20.45
C ASN A 217 -4.31 14.69 -21.02
N PRO A 218 -4.89 13.74 -20.27
CA PRO A 218 -6.06 13.03 -20.76
C PRO A 218 -7.26 13.98 -20.66
N ARG A 219 -7.57 14.69 -21.73
CA ARG A 219 -8.97 15.06 -21.93
C ARG A 219 -9.69 13.76 -22.25
N ILE A 220 -10.11 13.08 -21.21
CA ILE A 220 -11.01 11.94 -21.33
C ILE A 220 -12.36 12.51 -21.76
N PHE A 221 -12.88 11.97 -22.81
CA PHE A 221 -14.15 12.17 -23.48
C PHE A 221 -15.36 12.39 -22.56
#